data_f3cad5913d7a1c3b81d70de567265f58
#
_entry.id   f3cad5913d7a1c3b81d70de567265f58
#
_cell.length_a   1.000
_cell.length_b   1.000
_cell.length_c   1.000
_cell.angle_alpha   90.00
_cell.angle_beta   90.00
_cell.angle_gamma   90.00
#
_symmetry.space_group_name_H-M   'P 1'
#
loop_
_entity.id
_entity.type
_entity.pdbx_description
1 polymer ?
#
loop_
_entity_poly.entity_id
_entity_poly.type
_entity_poly.pdbx_seq_one_letter_code
_entity_poly.pdbx_strand_id
1 'polypeptide(L)'
;MRILHVLDHSIPLHSGYTFRTRSILREQQALGWETFHVTGSKQGASAALEEDVDGLHFYRTPKSGSMLSKLPVLNQMEVIDGLTKRLSEIIPLIKPDVLHAHSPSLNAVAALRAGKKFGIPVVYEVRAFWEDAAVDHGTAKEHGLRYKLTRALETYALKNANAVTTICEGLRRDIVERGIAADKVTVIPNAVDIDKFAVGGVADLALKRKLGLQDMRLIGFIGSFYAYEGLDVLLRAVPAMLARLPDLRVLLVGGGPQDAQLRQLAKDLGIADKVVFTGRVPHEQVQQYYDLLDVLVYPRLSMRLTDLVTPLKPLEAMAQGRVLAASDVGGHLELIEHGKTGILFKADDPQSLAQNVGDLLAAQEQWPALRANGRRFVESERNWPISVARYKAIYARLTGLAAAGTQDR
;
A
#
# COMPACT_ATOMS: atom_id res chain seq x y z
N MET A 1 -26.05 -8.48 -4.13
CA MET A 1 -25.10 -8.32 -5.26
C MET A 1 -23.93 -9.26 -5.05
N ARG A 2 -23.51 -9.97 -6.08
CA ARG A 2 -22.48 -11.02 -6.08
C ARG A 2 -21.26 -10.52 -6.84
N ILE A 3 -20.12 -10.41 -6.18
CA ILE A 3 -18.90 -9.82 -6.74
C ILE A 3 -17.81 -10.92 -6.76
N LEU A 4 -17.25 -11.19 -7.94
CA LEU A 4 -16.11 -12.09 -8.06
C LEU A 4 -14.80 -11.29 -8.18
N HIS A 5 -14.01 -11.29 -7.13
CA HIS A 5 -12.69 -10.66 -7.08
C HIS A 5 -11.63 -11.54 -7.74
N VAL A 6 -10.89 -10.96 -8.69
CA VAL A 6 -9.79 -11.61 -9.40
C VAL A 6 -8.48 -11.01 -8.91
N LEU A 7 -7.70 -11.78 -8.15
CA LEU A 7 -6.57 -11.36 -7.35
C LEU A 7 -5.25 -11.96 -7.87
N ASP A 8 -4.15 -11.25 -7.75
CA ASP A 8 -2.81 -11.77 -8.03
C ASP A 8 -2.42 -12.83 -6.98
N HIS A 9 -2.55 -12.45 -5.72
CA HIS A 9 -2.36 -13.28 -4.52
C HIS A 9 -3.23 -12.78 -3.38
N SER A 10 -3.33 -13.57 -2.29
CA SER A 10 -4.11 -13.21 -1.11
C SER A 10 -3.54 -13.87 0.15
N ILE A 11 -4.26 -13.77 1.28
CA ILE A 11 -3.92 -14.52 2.50
C ILE A 11 -3.77 -16.03 2.19
N PRO A 12 -2.84 -16.72 2.87
CA PRO A 12 -2.06 -16.30 4.03
C PRO A 12 -0.78 -15.49 3.70
N LEU A 13 -0.54 -15.11 2.45
CA LEU A 13 0.61 -14.26 2.11
C LEU A 13 0.42 -12.84 2.66
N HIS A 14 1.38 -12.37 3.45
CA HIS A 14 1.32 -11.05 4.10
C HIS A 14 1.98 -9.99 3.20
N SER A 15 1.18 -9.05 2.72
CA SER A 15 1.62 -7.89 1.93
C SER A 15 0.61 -6.76 2.05
N GLY A 16 1.01 -5.53 1.72
CA GLY A 16 0.07 -4.40 1.64
C GLY A 16 -1.09 -4.65 0.68
N TYR A 17 -0.82 -5.37 -0.42
CA TYR A 17 -1.85 -5.82 -1.37
C TYR A 17 -2.90 -6.72 -0.69
N THR A 18 -2.45 -7.71 0.08
CA THR A 18 -3.30 -8.67 0.77
C THR A 18 -4.13 -8.01 1.87
N PHE A 19 -3.52 -7.14 2.68
CA PHE A 19 -4.22 -6.45 3.77
C PHE A 19 -5.30 -5.50 3.22
N ARG A 20 -4.99 -4.72 2.18
CA ARG A 20 -5.99 -3.90 1.50
C ARG A 20 -7.14 -4.75 0.95
N THR A 21 -6.84 -5.86 0.27
CA THR A 21 -7.85 -6.76 -0.27
C THR A 21 -8.77 -7.27 0.84
N ARG A 22 -8.20 -7.81 1.93
CA ARG A 22 -8.95 -8.32 3.07
C ARG A 22 -9.90 -7.28 3.66
N SER A 23 -9.44 -6.04 3.81
CA SER A 23 -10.26 -4.95 4.33
C SER A 23 -11.41 -4.60 3.38
N ILE A 24 -11.14 -4.51 2.07
CA ILE A 24 -12.20 -4.29 1.07
C ILE A 24 -13.26 -5.38 1.13
N LEU A 25 -12.86 -6.66 1.17
CA LEU A 25 -13.79 -7.78 1.19
C LEU A 25 -14.69 -7.77 2.43
N ARG A 26 -14.10 -7.52 3.61
CA ARG A 26 -14.87 -7.44 4.87
C ARG A 26 -15.89 -6.30 4.86
N GLU A 27 -15.49 -5.13 4.39
CA GLU A 27 -16.42 -3.99 4.31
C GLU A 27 -17.51 -4.20 3.26
N GLN A 28 -17.19 -4.85 2.14
CA GLN A 28 -18.21 -5.21 1.13
C GLN A 28 -19.21 -6.22 1.70
N GLN A 29 -18.75 -7.20 2.48
CA GLN A 29 -19.64 -8.15 3.18
C GLN A 29 -20.49 -7.43 4.24
N ALA A 30 -19.92 -6.46 4.98
CA ALA A 30 -20.66 -5.63 5.91
C ALA A 30 -21.74 -4.76 5.24
N LEU A 31 -21.55 -4.41 3.95
CA LEU A 31 -22.57 -3.76 3.12
C LEU A 31 -23.65 -4.73 2.60
N GLY A 32 -23.61 -6.02 2.97
CA GLY A 32 -24.54 -7.04 2.54
C GLY A 32 -24.26 -7.60 1.13
N TRP A 33 -23.06 -7.42 0.60
CA TRP A 33 -22.66 -7.99 -0.68
C TRP A 33 -22.01 -9.37 -0.48
N GLU A 34 -22.28 -10.28 -1.41
CA GLU A 34 -21.63 -11.58 -1.46
C GLU A 34 -20.34 -11.45 -2.24
N THR A 35 -19.21 -11.77 -1.60
CA THR A 35 -17.88 -11.69 -2.23
C THR A 35 -17.32 -13.08 -2.47
N PHE A 36 -16.80 -13.30 -3.66
CA PHE A 36 -16.12 -14.53 -4.08
C PHE A 36 -14.72 -14.16 -4.55
N HIS A 37 -13.74 -15.04 -4.36
CA HIS A 37 -12.34 -14.67 -4.55
C HIS A 37 -11.60 -15.74 -5.34
N VAL A 38 -10.99 -15.36 -6.47
CA VAL A 38 -10.08 -16.23 -7.22
C VAL A 38 -8.68 -15.62 -7.23
N THR A 39 -7.66 -16.42 -6.96
CA THR A 39 -6.26 -15.97 -7.05
C THR A 39 -5.58 -16.55 -8.28
N GLY A 40 -4.66 -15.78 -8.86
CA GLY A 40 -3.77 -16.21 -9.91
C GLY A 40 -2.75 -17.26 -9.44
N SER A 41 -2.01 -17.84 -10.39
CA SER A 41 -0.98 -18.85 -10.13
C SER A 41 0.22 -18.33 -9.30
N LYS A 42 0.32 -17.01 -9.08
CA LYS A 42 1.34 -16.40 -8.22
C LYS A 42 1.07 -16.54 -6.72
N GLN A 43 -0.12 -17.02 -6.32
CA GLN A 43 -0.40 -17.36 -4.91
C GLN A 43 0.64 -18.30 -4.30
N GLY A 44 1.31 -19.08 -5.11
CA GLY A 44 2.25 -20.11 -4.66
C GLY A 44 1.72 -21.53 -4.91
N ALA A 45 2.42 -22.52 -4.42
CA ALA A 45 1.99 -23.90 -4.50
C ALA A 45 0.89 -24.16 -3.45
N SER A 46 -0.36 -23.90 -3.80
CA SER A 46 -1.48 -24.51 -3.07
C SER A 46 -1.77 -25.87 -3.71
N ALA A 47 -1.77 -26.93 -2.91
CA ALA A 47 -2.16 -28.26 -3.38
C ALA A 47 -3.68 -28.33 -3.63
N ALA A 48 -4.46 -27.45 -3.00
CA ALA A 48 -5.91 -27.37 -3.10
C ALA A 48 -6.34 -26.30 -4.11
N LEU A 49 -7.36 -26.63 -4.93
CA LEU A 49 -8.01 -25.68 -5.84
C LEU A 49 -8.97 -24.73 -5.10
N GLU A 50 -9.29 -25.02 -3.87
CA GLU A 50 -10.17 -24.24 -2.98
C GLU A 50 -9.58 -24.23 -1.56
N GLU A 51 -9.67 -23.10 -0.89
CA GLU A 51 -9.06 -22.92 0.43
C GLU A 51 -9.85 -21.88 1.24
N ASP A 52 -10.13 -22.20 2.49
CA ASP A 52 -10.72 -21.25 3.45
C ASP A 52 -9.63 -20.69 4.36
N VAL A 53 -9.49 -19.36 4.35
CA VAL A 53 -8.49 -18.66 5.17
C VAL A 53 -9.15 -17.42 5.79
N ASP A 54 -9.05 -17.28 7.11
CA ASP A 54 -9.55 -16.12 7.87
C ASP A 54 -11.06 -15.83 7.61
N GLY A 55 -11.86 -16.89 7.42
CA GLY A 55 -13.29 -16.82 7.13
C GLY A 55 -13.65 -16.41 5.70
N LEU A 56 -12.66 -16.37 4.79
CA LEU A 56 -12.84 -16.07 3.38
C LEU A 56 -12.53 -17.31 2.53
N HIS A 57 -13.44 -17.66 1.62
CA HIS A 57 -13.27 -18.77 0.68
C HIS A 57 -12.55 -18.31 -0.58
N PHE A 58 -11.48 -19.03 -0.97
CA PHE A 58 -10.67 -18.73 -2.14
C PHE A 58 -10.65 -19.86 -3.15
N TYR A 59 -10.93 -19.56 -4.39
CA TYR A 59 -10.63 -20.41 -5.54
C TYR A 59 -9.19 -20.15 -5.98
N ARG A 60 -8.36 -21.19 -5.99
CA ARG A 60 -6.96 -21.09 -6.39
C ARG A 60 -6.77 -21.50 -7.85
N THR A 61 -5.86 -20.84 -8.56
CA THR A 61 -5.47 -21.21 -9.91
C THR A 61 -4.17 -21.99 -9.85
N PRO A 62 -4.13 -23.25 -10.31
CA PRO A 62 -2.92 -24.05 -10.29
C PRO A 62 -1.83 -23.45 -11.18
N LYS A 63 -0.56 -23.65 -10.82
CA LYS A 63 0.54 -23.34 -11.72
C LYS A 63 0.51 -24.29 -12.92
N SER A 64 0.66 -23.76 -14.11
CA SER A 64 0.91 -24.59 -15.29
C SER A 64 2.29 -25.20 -15.19
N GLY A 65 2.40 -26.49 -15.53
CA GLY A 65 3.66 -27.23 -15.59
C GLY A 65 4.37 -27.14 -16.94
N SER A 66 3.99 -26.19 -17.80
CA SER A 66 4.52 -26.07 -19.16
C SER A 66 5.98 -25.64 -19.19
N MET A 67 6.78 -26.22 -20.08
CA MET A 67 8.15 -25.78 -20.38
C MET A 67 8.21 -24.35 -20.93
N LEU A 68 7.11 -23.83 -21.48
CA LEU A 68 6.99 -22.47 -22.03
C LEU A 68 7.00 -21.39 -20.93
N SER A 69 6.73 -21.76 -19.67
CA SER A 69 6.79 -20.86 -18.49
C SER A 69 8.18 -20.22 -18.25
N LYS A 70 9.23 -20.76 -18.89
CA LYS A 70 10.59 -20.21 -18.78
C LYS A 70 10.84 -18.98 -19.66
N LEU A 71 9.98 -18.71 -20.65
CA LEU A 71 10.10 -17.56 -21.54
C LEU A 71 9.23 -16.40 -21.03
N PRO A 72 9.79 -15.18 -20.80
CA PRO A 72 9.11 -14.10 -20.06
C PRO A 72 7.73 -13.69 -20.63
N VAL A 73 7.57 -13.63 -21.95
CA VAL A 73 6.30 -13.24 -22.59
C VAL A 73 5.29 -14.39 -22.57
N LEU A 74 5.75 -15.61 -22.85
CA LEU A 74 4.90 -16.81 -22.87
C LEU A 74 4.39 -17.15 -21.47
N ASN A 75 5.20 -16.92 -20.43
CA ASN A 75 4.78 -17.05 -19.04
C ASN A 75 3.59 -16.12 -18.72
N GLN A 76 3.60 -14.87 -19.18
CA GLN A 76 2.47 -13.96 -18.94
C GLN A 76 1.19 -14.41 -19.63
N MET A 77 1.30 -14.92 -20.88
CA MET A 77 0.15 -15.48 -21.60
C MET A 77 -0.40 -16.71 -20.87
N GLU A 78 0.46 -17.58 -20.39
CA GLU A 78 0.09 -18.76 -19.62
C GLU A 78 -0.67 -18.41 -18.31
N VAL A 79 -0.24 -17.36 -17.61
CA VAL A 79 -0.95 -16.83 -16.45
C VAL A 79 -2.35 -16.36 -16.83
N ILE A 80 -2.48 -15.59 -17.91
CA ILE A 80 -3.78 -15.10 -18.41
C ILE A 80 -4.69 -16.27 -18.79
N ASP A 81 -4.17 -17.24 -19.56
CA ASP A 81 -4.96 -18.37 -20.05
C ASP A 81 -5.41 -19.31 -18.91
N GLY A 82 -4.51 -19.59 -17.98
CA GLY A 82 -4.82 -20.39 -16.79
C GLY A 82 -5.91 -19.74 -15.92
N LEU A 83 -5.78 -18.44 -15.67
CA LEU A 83 -6.77 -17.68 -14.90
C LEU A 83 -8.10 -17.54 -15.66
N THR A 84 -8.07 -17.34 -16.98
CA THR A 84 -9.28 -17.30 -17.83
C THR A 84 -10.03 -18.63 -17.80
N LYS A 85 -9.30 -19.76 -17.86
CA LYS A 85 -9.87 -21.10 -17.75
C LYS A 85 -10.53 -21.27 -16.37
N ARG A 86 -9.81 -20.93 -15.29
CA ARG A 86 -10.35 -21.04 -13.92
C ARG A 86 -11.61 -20.20 -13.71
N LEU A 87 -11.61 -18.94 -14.20
CA LEU A 87 -12.79 -18.08 -14.20
C LEU A 87 -13.96 -18.72 -14.95
N SER A 88 -13.70 -19.35 -16.10
CA SER A 88 -14.73 -20.02 -16.90
C SER A 88 -15.36 -21.23 -16.19
N GLU A 89 -14.64 -21.87 -15.28
CA GLU A 89 -15.15 -22.97 -14.43
C GLU A 89 -16.01 -22.43 -13.27
N ILE A 90 -15.60 -21.32 -12.66
CA ILE A 90 -16.21 -20.78 -11.43
C ILE A 90 -17.46 -19.92 -11.74
N ILE A 91 -17.43 -19.11 -12.79
CA ILE A 91 -18.52 -18.17 -13.10
C ILE A 91 -19.91 -18.84 -13.23
N PRO A 92 -20.05 -19.99 -13.89
CA PRO A 92 -21.36 -20.67 -13.96
C PRO A 92 -21.89 -21.13 -12.60
N LEU A 93 -21.01 -21.42 -11.64
CA LEU A 93 -21.36 -21.87 -10.29
C LEU A 93 -21.79 -20.66 -9.42
N ILE A 94 -21.02 -19.58 -9.49
CA ILE A 94 -21.22 -18.39 -8.67
C ILE A 94 -22.28 -17.45 -9.24
N LYS A 95 -22.34 -17.30 -10.57
CA LYS A 95 -23.18 -16.33 -11.30
C LYS A 95 -23.01 -14.90 -10.76
N PRO A 96 -21.79 -14.34 -10.83
CA PRO A 96 -21.50 -13.01 -10.29
C PRO A 96 -22.14 -11.91 -11.15
N ASP A 97 -22.56 -10.82 -10.50
CA ASP A 97 -23.07 -9.62 -11.15
C ASP A 97 -21.93 -8.76 -11.73
N VAL A 98 -20.74 -8.82 -11.11
CA VAL A 98 -19.54 -8.03 -11.47
C VAL A 98 -18.29 -8.87 -11.30
N LEU A 99 -17.36 -8.75 -12.25
CA LEU A 99 -15.98 -9.18 -12.09
C LEU A 99 -15.12 -7.99 -11.65
N HIS A 100 -14.47 -8.09 -10.49
CA HIS A 100 -13.59 -7.04 -9.97
C HIS A 100 -12.13 -7.51 -10.02
N ALA A 101 -11.43 -7.17 -11.09
CA ALA A 101 -10.02 -7.50 -11.26
C ALA A 101 -9.13 -6.49 -10.54
N HIS A 102 -8.17 -6.99 -9.79
CA HIS A 102 -7.15 -6.17 -9.13
C HIS A 102 -5.83 -6.29 -9.88
N SER A 103 -5.04 -5.20 -9.93
CA SER A 103 -3.72 -5.23 -10.57
C SER A 103 -2.90 -6.47 -10.15
N PRO A 104 -2.10 -7.04 -11.03
CA PRO A 104 -1.63 -6.52 -12.33
C PRO A 104 -2.64 -6.67 -13.47
N SER A 105 -2.32 -6.02 -14.60
CA SER A 105 -3.14 -6.08 -15.84
C SER A 105 -3.41 -7.50 -16.36
N LEU A 106 -2.57 -8.48 -16.01
CA LEU A 106 -2.79 -9.89 -16.36
C LEU A 106 -4.14 -10.40 -15.81
N ASN A 107 -4.48 -10.04 -14.57
CA ASN A 107 -5.76 -10.37 -13.95
C ASN A 107 -6.92 -9.70 -14.68
N ALA A 108 -6.73 -8.42 -15.04
CA ALA A 108 -7.74 -7.67 -15.80
C ALA A 108 -7.98 -8.28 -17.18
N VAL A 109 -6.93 -8.67 -17.91
CA VAL A 109 -7.07 -9.30 -19.24
C VAL A 109 -7.82 -10.62 -19.12
N ALA A 110 -7.51 -11.44 -18.12
CA ALA A 110 -8.25 -12.69 -17.87
C ALA A 110 -9.72 -12.42 -17.54
N ALA A 111 -10.00 -11.44 -16.67
CA ALA A 111 -11.35 -11.02 -16.32
C ALA A 111 -12.12 -10.45 -17.53
N LEU A 112 -11.48 -9.66 -18.39
CA LEU A 112 -12.08 -9.12 -19.62
C LEU A 112 -12.48 -10.23 -20.60
N ARG A 113 -11.62 -11.25 -20.77
CA ARG A 113 -11.95 -12.42 -21.62
C ARG A 113 -13.16 -13.18 -21.06
N ALA A 114 -13.16 -13.44 -19.75
CA ALA A 114 -14.28 -14.10 -19.08
C ALA A 114 -15.55 -13.24 -19.10
N GLY A 115 -15.44 -11.95 -18.77
CA GLY A 115 -16.55 -11.00 -18.80
C GLY A 115 -17.22 -10.91 -20.18
N LYS A 116 -16.43 -10.85 -21.26
CA LYS A 116 -16.94 -10.89 -22.64
C LYS A 116 -17.67 -12.19 -22.92
N LYS A 117 -17.14 -13.34 -22.48
CA LYS A 117 -17.74 -14.66 -22.72
C LYS A 117 -19.09 -14.84 -22.02
N PHE A 118 -19.22 -14.31 -20.80
CA PHE A 118 -20.39 -14.51 -19.95
C PHE A 118 -21.32 -13.29 -19.87
N GLY A 119 -21.01 -12.18 -20.55
CA GLY A 119 -21.81 -10.94 -20.52
C GLY A 119 -21.75 -10.20 -19.19
N ILE A 120 -20.65 -10.32 -18.42
CA ILE A 120 -20.51 -9.74 -17.07
C ILE A 120 -19.59 -8.51 -17.14
N PRO A 121 -19.99 -7.36 -16.55
CA PRO A 121 -19.16 -6.17 -16.52
C PRO A 121 -17.89 -6.37 -15.66
N VAL A 122 -16.81 -5.70 -16.06
CA VAL A 122 -15.51 -5.79 -15.42
C VAL A 122 -15.09 -4.45 -14.84
N VAL A 123 -14.80 -4.41 -13.54
CA VAL A 123 -14.11 -3.32 -12.87
C VAL A 123 -12.62 -3.69 -12.77
N TYR A 124 -11.74 -2.73 -13.08
CA TYR A 124 -10.30 -2.92 -12.93
C TYR A 124 -9.73 -1.96 -11.88
N GLU A 125 -9.17 -2.50 -10.79
CA GLU A 125 -8.53 -1.73 -9.72
C GLU A 125 -7.02 -1.68 -9.90
N VAL A 126 -6.47 -0.48 -10.14
CA VAL A 126 -5.03 -0.21 -10.23
C VAL A 126 -4.50 0.25 -8.89
N ARG A 127 -3.50 -0.46 -8.36
CA ARG A 127 -2.84 -0.15 -7.07
C ARG A 127 -1.43 0.40 -7.24
N ALA A 128 -0.80 0.11 -8.36
CA ALA A 128 0.48 0.63 -8.82
C ALA A 128 0.63 0.23 -10.29
N PHE A 129 1.47 0.92 -11.04
CA PHE A 129 1.83 0.51 -12.38
C PHE A 129 2.98 -0.50 -12.31
N TRP A 130 2.79 -1.65 -12.95
CA TRP A 130 3.77 -2.73 -12.92
C TRP A 130 4.99 -2.46 -13.79
N GLU A 131 4.88 -1.61 -14.81
CA GLU A 131 6.01 -1.09 -15.57
C GLU A 131 6.96 -0.30 -14.67
N ASP A 132 6.44 0.54 -13.77
CA ASP A 132 7.22 1.35 -12.84
C ASP A 132 7.83 0.45 -11.75
N ALA A 133 7.06 -0.45 -11.16
CA ALA A 133 7.55 -1.42 -10.18
C ALA A 133 8.67 -2.32 -10.75
N ALA A 134 8.63 -2.67 -12.04
CA ALA A 134 9.68 -3.44 -12.68
C ALA A 134 10.99 -2.65 -12.83
N VAL A 135 10.92 -1.34 -12.99
CA VAL A 135 12.10 -0.44 -12.99
C VAL A 135 12.70 -0.36 -11.60
N ASP A 136 11.87 -0.14 -10.57
CA ASP A 136 12.29 -0.03 -9.17
C ASP A 136 12.98 -1.30 -8.66
N HIS A 137 12.50 -2.46 -9.10
CA HIS A 137 13.12 -3.75 -8.81
C HIS A 137 14.34 -4.08 -9.71
N GLY A 138 14.76 -3.17 -10.58
CA GLY A 138 15.91 -3.37 -11.49
C GLY A 138 15.70 -4.43 -12.56
N THR A 139 14.45 -4.90 -12.77
CA THR A 139 14.11 -5.94 -13.76
C THR A 139 13.73 -5.41 -15.13
N ALA A 140 13.53 -4.09 -15.26
CA ALA A 140 13.31 -3.37 -16.50
C ALA A 140 14.05 -2.03 -16.47
N LYS A 141 14.35 -1.49 -17.67
CA LYS A 141 14.81 -0.11 -17.83
C LYS A 141 13.61 0.75 -18.16
N GLU A 142 13.55 1.95 -17.59
CA GLU A 142 12.53 2.93 -17.95
C GLU A 142 12.55 3.20 -19.46
N HIS A 143 11.38 3.25 -20.08
CA HIS A 143 11.19 3.37 -21.53
C HIS A 143 11.78 2.22 -22.39
N GLY A 144 12.35 1.17 -21.78
CA GLY A 144 12.81 -0.02 -22.49
C GLY A 144 11.65 -0.82 -23.10
N LEU A 145 11.98 -1.84 -23.92
CA LEU A 145 10.96 -2.65 -24.60
C LEU A 145 9.97 -3.31 -23.61
N ARG A 146 10.48 -3.92 -22.54
CA ARG A 146 9.65 -4.54 -21.50
C ARG A 146 8.72 -3.54 -20.84
N TYR A 147 9.22 -2.35 -20.49
CA TYR A 147 8.43 -1.25 -19.95
C TYR A 147 7.26 -0.88 -20.89
N LYS A 148 7.58 -0.64 -22.17
CA LYS A 148 6.58 -0.27 -23.20
C LYS A 148 5.51 -1.35 -23.38
N LEU A 149 5.91 -2.62 -23.42
CA LEU A 149 4.96 -3.74 -23.54
C LEU A 149 4.05 -3.86 -22.31
N THR A 150 4.60 -3.75 -21.09
CA THR A 150 3.82 -3.79 -19.85
C THR A 150 2.84 -2.61 -19.81
N ARG A 151 3.31 -1.40 -20.14
CA ARG A 151 2.47 -0.21 -20.22
C ARG A 151 1.36 -0.32 -21.27
N ALA A 152 1.66 -0.92 -22.43
CA ALA A 152 0.66 -1.15 -23.48
C ALA A 152 -0.43 -2.13 -23.02
N LEU A 153 -0.04 -3.22 -22.32
CA LEU A 153 -0.98 -4.18 -21.76
C LEU A 153 -1.84 -3.56 -20.65
N GLU A 154 -1.25 -2.75 -19.78
CA GLU A 154 -1.93 -1.97 -18.76
C GLU A 154 -2.97 -1.04 -19.40
N THR A 155 -2.55 -0.27 -20.42
CA THR A 155 -3.42 0.65 -21.14
C THR A 155 -4.56 -0.08 -21.85
N TYR A 156 -4.30 -1.27 -22.40
CA TYR A 156 -5.35 -2.13 -22.97
C TYR A 156 -6.39 -2.53 -21.92
N ALA A 157 -5.95 -2.97 -20.75
CA ALA A 157 -6.84 -3.33 -19.63
C ALA A 157 -7.71 -2.13 -19.19
N LEU A 158 -7.10 -0.96 -19.02
CA LEU A 158 -7.77 0.29 -18.66
C LEU A 158 -8.84 0.70 -19.70
N LYS A 159 -8.52 0.61 -20.99
CA LYS A 159 -9.45 0.97 -22.08
C LYS A 159 -10.66 0.05 -22.15
N ASN A 160 -10.49 -1.23 -21.92
CA ASN A 160 -11.51 -2.25 -22.11
C ASN A 160 -12.34 -2.57 -20.86
N ALA A 161 -11.89 -2.23 -19.64
CA ALA A 161 -12.69 -2.35 -18.44
C ALA A 161 -13.94 -1.45 -18.51
N ASN A 162 -15.05 -1.87 -17.90
CA ASN A 162 -16.30 -1.09 -17.84
C ASN A 162 -16.19 0.08 -16.87
N ALA A 163 -15.43 -0.08 -15.78
CA ALA A 163 -15.01 0.98 -14.86
C ALA A 163 -13.59 0.73 -14.39
N VAL A 164 -12.91 1.78 -14.04
CA VAL A 164 -11.55 1.74 -13.48
C VAL A 164 -11.58 2.34 -12.08
N THR A 165 -10.94 1.67 -11.14
CA THR A 165 -10.69 2.24 -9.81
C THR A 165 -9.21 2.32 -9.53
N THR A 166 -8.80 3.25 -8.69
CA THR A 166 -7.41 3.40 -8.26
C THR A 166 -7.33 3.90 -6.84
N ILE A 167 -6.15 3.86 -6.24
CA ILE A 167 -5.98 4.10 -4.80
C ILE A 167 -5.67 5.56 -4.45
N CYS A 168 -5.41 6.43 -5.43
CA CYS A 168 -4.98 7.81 -5.20
C CYS A 168 -5.13 8.68 -6.46
N GLU A 169 -5.10 10.00 -6.27
CA GLU A 169 -5.22 10.97 -7.36
C GLU A 169 -3.98 10.98 -8.27
N GLY A 170 -2.79 10.67 -7.75
CA GLY A 170 -1.58 10.54 -8.57
C GLY A 170 -1.75 9.51 -9.68
N LEU A 171 -2.19 8.29 -9.33
CA LEU A 171 -2.50 7.24 -10.32
C LEU A 171 -3.68 7.62 -11.21
N ARG A 172 -4.71 8.26 -10.68
CA ARG A 172 -5.87 8.70 -11.47
C ARG A 172 -5.45 9.67 -12.57
N ARG A 173 -4.61 10.65 -12.25
CA ARG A 173 -4.09 11.62 -13.24
C ARG A 173 -3.32 10.91 -14.35
N ASP A 174 -2.38 10.03 -14.02
CA ASP A 174 -1.62 9.26 -15.01
C ASP A 174 -2.53 8.39 -15.91
N ILE A 175 -3.55 7.75 -15.33
CA ILE A 175 -4.53 6.96 -16.09
C ILE A 175 -5.29 7.84 -17.08
N VAL A 176 -5.72 9.03 -16.69
CA VAL A 176 -6.41 9.99 -17.56
C VAL A 176 -5.48 10.52 -18.65
N GLU A 177 -4.22 10.81 -18.32
CA GLU A 177 -3.18 11.21 -19.28
C GLU A 177 -2.86 10.10 -20.32
N ARG A 178 -3.12 8.83 -19.99
CA ARG A 178 -3.05 7.71 -20.97
C ARG A 178 -4.23 7.68 -21.94
N GLY A 179 -5.16 8.65 -21.85
CA GLY A 179 -6.33 8.77 -22.72
C GLY A 179 -7.55 7.94 -22.24
N ILE A 180 -7.64 7.66 -20.95
CA ILE A 180 -8.83 7.06 -20.33
C ILE A 180 -9.76 8.20 -19.85
N ALA A 181 -11.05 8.12 -20.19
CA ALA A 181 -12.04 9.12 -19.79
C ALA A 181 -12.08 9.29 -18.26
N ALA A 182 -12.07 10.54 -17.79
CA ALA A 182 -11.95 10.86 -16.37
C ALA A 182 -13.15 10.36 -15.53
N ASP A 183 -14.33 10.30 -16.11
CA ASP A 183 -15.55 9.79 -15.50
C ASP A 183 -15.59 8.26 -15.35
N LYS A 184 -14.72 7.59 -16.09
CA LYS A 184 -14.49 6.13 -15.97
C LYS A 184 -13.61 5.77 -14.76
N VAL A 185 -12.83 6.72 -14.22
CA VAL A 185 -11.80 6.47 -13.20
C VAL A 185 -12.23 7.05 -11.86
N THR A 186 -12.44 6.17 -10.87
CA THR A 186 -12.83 6.56 -9.50
C THR A 186 -11.73 6.21 -8.52
N VAL A 187 -11.41 7.15 -7.61
CA VAL A 187 -10.46 6.91 -6.52
C VAL A 187 -11.15 6.22 -5.35
N ILE A 188 -10.65 5.04 -5.01
CA ILE A 188 -10.99 4.29 -3.80
C ILE A 188 -9.74 4.33 -2.90
N PRO A 189 -9.61 5.33 -2.04
CA PRO A 189 -8.35 5.62 -1.40
C PRO A 189 -7.89 4.51 -0.44
N ASN A 190 -6.57 4.47 -0.22
CA ASN A 190 -6.02 3.72 0.89
C ASN A 190 -6.59 4.23 2.21
N ALA A 191 -6.86 3.30 3.12
CA ALA A 191 -7.51 3.57 4.40
C ALA A 191 -6.89 2.72 5.51
N VAL A 192 -7.25 3.02 6.74
CA VAL A 192 -6.85 2.25 7.92
C VAL A 192 -8.06 1.72 8.67
N ASP A 193 -7.85 0.66 9.40
CA ASP A 193 -8.79 0.13 10.38
C ASP A 193 -8.56 0.87 11.70
N ILE A 194 -9.41 1.87 11.96
CA ILE A 194 -9.23 2.79 13.09
C ILE A 194 -9.33 2.06 14.43
N ASP A 195 -10.17 1.05 14.50
CA ASP A 195 -10.44 0.30 15.73
C ASP A 195 -9.25 -0.57 16.16
N LYS A 196 -8.36 -0.88 15.24
CA LYS A 196 -7.12 -1.61 15.55
C LYS A 196 -6.04 -0.77 16.19
N PHE A 197 -6.16 0.55 16.14
CA PHE A 197 -5.13 1.46 16.62
C PHE A 197 -5.63 2.28 17.83
N ALA A 198 -5.16 1.91 19.02
CA ALA A 198 -5.37 2.71 20.21
C ALA A 198 -4.59 4.01 20.12
N VAL A 199 -5.24 5.13 20.47
CA VAL A 199 -4.58 6.43 20.57
C VAL A 199 -3.88 6.55 21.91
N GLY A 200 -2.65 7.08 21.93
CA GLY A 200 -1.97 7.45 23.17
C GLY A 200 -1.31 6.29 23.92
N GLY A 201 -0.77 5.32 23.19
CA GLY A 201 0.07 4.28 23.77
C GLY A 201 1.21 4.86 24.61
N VAL A 202 1.49 4.25 25.76
CA VAL A 202 2.56 4.66 26.68
C VAL A 202 3.83 3.89 26.33
N ALA A 203 4.96 4.60 26.25
CA ALA A 203 6.25 3.99 25.97
C ALA A 203 6.60 2.92 27.01
N ASP A 204 6.95 1.72 26.53
CA ASP A 204 7.46 0.65 27.38
C ASP A 204 8.88 0.99 27.85
N LEU A 205 8.97 1.42 29.10
CA LEU A 205 10.24 1.81 29.71
C LEU A 205 11.23 0.63 29.88
N ALA A 206 10.73 -0.60 29.98
CA ALA A 206 11.59 -1.79 30.03
C ALA A 206 12.21 -2.06 28.66
N LEU A 207 11.42 -1.95 27.59
CA LEU A 207 11.92 -2.05 26.22
C LEU A 207 12.88 -0.91 25.90
N LYS A 208 12.56 0.33 26.30
CA LYS A 208 13.42 1.51 26.13
C LYS A 208 14.79 1.30 26.81
N ARG A 209 14.81 0.74 28.04
CA ARG A 209 16.04 0.36 28.75
C ARG A 209 16.81 -0.74 28.06
N LYS A 210 16.11 -1.81 27.62
CA LYS A 210 16.73 -2.94 26.90
C LYS A 210 17.45 -2.49 25.62
N LEU A 211 16.96 -1.45 24.96
CA LEU A 211 17.53 -0.88 23.75
C LEU A 211 18.60 0.19 24.03
N GLY A 212 18.86 0.54 25.30
CA GLY A 212 19.82 1.60 25.69
C GLY A 212 19.35 3.01 25.31
N LEU A 213 18.03 3.25 25.31
CA LEU A 213 17.40 4.48 24.81
C LEU A 213 16.73 5.31 25.91
N GLN A 214 17.06 5.06 27.20
CA GLN A 214 16.55 5.87 28.31
C GLN A 214 16.90 7.34 28.10
N ASP A 215 15.99 8.22 28.44
CA ASP A 215 16.16 9.68 28.40
C ASP A 215 16.55 10.26 27.03
N MET A 216 16.40 9.45 25.97
CA MET A 216 16.70 9.84 24.59
C MET A 216 15.44 10.31 23.87
N ARG A 217 15.59 11.31 22.99
CA ARG A 217 14.61 11.65 21.95
C ARG A 217 14.72 10.69 20.82
N LEU A 218 13.59 10.12 20.40
CA LEU A 218 13.56 9.02 19.44
C LEU A 218 12.84 9.43 18.15
N ILE A 219 13.57 9.44 17.05
CA ILE A 219 12.97 9.47 15.72
C ILE A 219 13.17 8.13 15.07
N GLY A 220 12.34 7.77 14.10
CA GLY A 220 12.58 6.51 13.42
C GLY A 220 11.56 6.11 12.38
N PHE A 221 11.75 4.90 11.92
CA PHE A 221 10.96 4.28 10.87
C PHE A 221 10.64 2.83 11.23
N ILE A 222 9.42 2.40 10.91
CA ILE A 222 8.97 1.02 11.11
C ILE A 222 8.50 0.47 9.77
N GLY A 223 9.12 -0.63 9.30
CA GLY A 223 8.73 -1.27 8.05
C GLY A 223 9.87 -1.95 7.31
N SER A 224 9.64 -2.29 6.04
CA SER A 224 10.64 -2.89 5.18
C SER A 224 11.60 -1.84 4.63
N PHE A 225 12.91 -2.15 4.63
CA PHE A 225 13.97 -1.25 4.18
C PHE A 225 14.21 -1.42 2.68
N TYR A 226 13.31 -0.85 1.89
CA TYR A 226 13.47 -0.72 0.45
C TYR A 226 14.17 0.60 0.10
N ALA A 227 14.85 0.64 -1.05
CA ALA A 227 15.60 1.83 -1.49
C ALA A 227 14.71 3.08 -1.57
N TYR A 228 13.50 2.95 -2.11
CA TYR A 228 12.56 4.07 -2.25
C TYR A 228 12.05 4.66 -0.93
N GLU A 229 12.22 3.98 0.20
CA GLU A 229 11.87 4.52 1.52
C GLU A 229 12.88 5.59 1.99
N GLY A 230 14.06 5.70 1.35
CA GLY A 230 15.00 6.81 1.55
C GLY A 230 15.65 6.87 2.93
N LEU A 231 15.81 5.73 3.62
CA LEU A 231 16.38 5.69 4.96
C LEU A 231 17.85 6.17 5.01
N ASP A 232 18.54 6.15 3.88
CA ASP A 232 19.88 6.73 3.74
C ASP A 232 19.84 8.27 3.84
N VAL A 233 18.78 8.94 3.33
CA VAL A 233 18.54 10.39 3.50
C VAL A 233 18.37 10.71 4.99
N LEU A 234 17.60 9.90 5.73
CA LEU A 234 17.44 10.04 7.17
C LEU A 234 18.80 9.92 7.89
N LEU A 235 19.58 8.87 7.60
CA LEU A 235 20.89 8.69 8.26
C LEU A 235 21.85 9.84 7.95
N ARG A 236 21.88 10.36 6.74
CA ARG A 236 22.70 11.52 6.35
C ARG A 236 22.29 12.82 7.06
N ALA A 237 21.05 12.94 7.49
CA ALA A 237 20.55 14.10 8.24
C ALA A 237 20.95 14.06 9.73
N VAL A 238 21.22 12.87 10.28
CA VAL A 238 21.50 12.67 11.72
C VAL A 238 22.67 13.51 12.25
N PRO A 239 23.84 13.62 11.59
CA PRO A 239 24.95 14.44 12.10
C PRO A 239 24.56 15.90 12.35
N ALA A 240 23.78 16.52 11.44
CA ALA A 240 23.32 17.90 11.59
C ALA A 240 22.30 18.03 12.73
N MET A 241 21.41 17.05 12.92
CA MET A 241 20.48 17.05 14.04
C MET A 241 21.18 16.86 15.38
N LEU A 242 22.21 16.00 15.48
CA LEU A 242 22.97 15.75 16.71
C LEU A 242 23.71 17.00 17.20
N ALA A 243 24.12 17.89 16.29
CA ALA A 243 24.74 19.16 16.66
C ALA A 243 23.81 20.06 17.48
N ARG A 244 22.50 19.95 17.29
CA ARG A 244 21.45 20.71 18.00
C ARG A 244 20.81 19.89 19.14
N LEU A 245 20.75 18.57 19.00
CA LEU A 245 20.04 17.63 19.86
C LEU A 245 20.95 16.42 20.17
N PRO A 246 21.91 16.53 21.08
CA PRO A 246 22.90 15.46 21.35
C PRO A 246 22.28 14.19 21.97
N ASP A 247 21.09 14.30 22.55
CA ASP A 247 20.28 13.21 23.08
C ASP A 247 19.41 12.49 22.02
N LEU A 248 19.51 12.90 20.75
CA LEU A 248 18.78 12.25 19.67
C LEU A 248 19.29 10.83 19.38
N ARG A 249 18.36 9.91 19.15
CA ARG A 249 18.65 8.55 18.63
C ARG A 249 17.67 8.21 17.52
N VAL A 250 18.14 7.38 16.60
CA VAL A 250 17.32 6.85 15.51
C VAL A 250 17.00 5.39 15.80
N LEU A 251 15.73 5.04 15.72
CA LEU A 251 15.25 3.67 15.89
C LEU A 251 14.66 3.17 14.55
N LEU A 252 15.34 2.20 13.94
CA LEU A 252 14.92 1.55 12.70
C LEU A 252 14.43 0.14 12.99
N VAL A 253 13.12 -0.05 12.89
CA VAL A 253 12.44 -1.32 13.19
C VAL A 253 12.04 -2.00 11.89
N GLY A 254 12.58 -3.18 11.66
CA GLY A 254 12.33 -3.93 10.43
C GLY A 254 13.61 -4.43 9.78
N GLY A 255 13.55 -4.62 8.47
CA GLY A 255 14.69 -5.09 7.69
C GLY A 255 14.31 -5.18 6.21
N GLY A 256 15.28 -5.45 5.36
CA GLY A 256 15.03 -5.53 3.93
C GLY A 256 16.31 -5.46 3.11
N PRO A 257 16.21 -5.29 1.80
CA PRO A 257 17.38 -5.29 0.91
C PRO A 257 18.43 -4.25 1.26
N GLN A 258 18.04 -3.13 1.89
CA GLN A 258 18.95 -2.04 2.25
C GLN A 258 19.61 -2.19 3.62
N ASP A 259 19.29 -3.22 4.44
CA ASP A 259 19.75 -3.31 5.84
C ASP A 259 21.28 -3.24 5.97
N ALA A 260 22.01 -4.04 5.20
CA ALA A 260 23.47 -4.07 5.25
C ALA A 260 24.09 -2.72 4.84
N GLN A 261 23.54 -2.10 3.78
CA GLN A 261 24.03 -0.82 3.28
C GLN A 261 23.76 0.32 4.27
N LEU A 262 22.61 0.34 4.93
CA LEU A 262 22.26 1.35 5.94
C LEU A 262 23.16 1.22 7.18
N ARG A 263 23.46 0.00 7.62
CA ARG A 263 24.40 -0.22 8.74
C ARG A 263 25.82 0.23 8.39
N GLN A 264 26.27 -0.01 7.16
CA GLN A 264 27.57 0.49 6.70
C GLN A 264 27.57 2.02 6.64
N LEU A 265 26.51 2.64 6.07
CA LEU A 265 26.38 4.09 6.02
C LEU A 265 26.42 4.74 7.41
N ALA A 266 25.76 4.14 8.41
CA ALA A 266 25.81 4.64 9.79
C ALA A 266 27.24 4.62 10.36
N LYS A 267 28.06 3.63 10.03
CA LYS A 267 29.49 3.58 10.41
C LYS A 267 30.29 4.67 9.69
N ASP A 268 30.10 4.80 8.39
CA ASP A 268 30.85 5.77 7.56
C ASP A 268 30.55 7.23 7.98
N LEU A 269 29.33 7.48 8.46
CA LEU A 269 28.92 8.77 9.02
C LEU A 269 29.31 8.98 10.49
N GLY A 270 29.93 8.00 11.14
CA GLY A 270 30.33 8.08 12.56
C GLY A 270 29.14 8.13 13.54
N ILE A 271 27.98 7.60 13.16
CA ILE A 271 26.74 7.63 13.95
C ILE A 271 26.24 6.23 14.35
N ALA A 272 27.07 5.20 14.20
CA ALA A 272 26.66 3.82 14.46
C ALA A 272 26.13 3.60 15.90
N ASP A 273 26.64 4.33 16.87
CA ASP A 273 26.20 4.32 18.28
C ASP A 273 24.93 5.16 18.53
N LYS A 274 24.46 5.91 17.54
CA LYS A 274 23.25 6.74 17.60
C LYS A 274 22.06 6.12 16.89
N VAL A 275 22.27 4.99 16.18
CA VAL A 275 21.22 4.32 15.39
C VAL A 275 21.02 2.91 15.89
N VAL A 276 19.82 2.59 16.31
CA VAL A 276 19.41 1.25 16.73
C VAL A 276 18.65 0.55 15.61
N PHE A 277 19.18 -0.56 15.14
CA PHE A 277 18.54 -1.46 14.18
C PHE A 277 18.02 -2.69 14.93
N THR A 278 16.72 -2.84 15.07
CA THR A 278 16.12 -3.97 15.80
C THR A 278 16.11 -5.27 14.99
N GLY A 279 16.19 -5.18 13.65
CA GLY A 279 15.79 -6.25 12.79
C GLY A 279 14.26 -6.39 12.72
N ARG A 280 13.78 -7.46 12.10
CA ARG A 280 12.35 -7.77 12.04
C ARG A 280 11.84 -8.19 13.41
N VAL A 281 10.71 -7.62 13.80
CA VAL A 281 10.03 -7.94 15.06
C VAL A 281 8.70 -8.64 14.76
N PRO A 282 8.18 -9.49 15.65
CA PRO A 282 6.84 -10.08 15.51
C PRO A 282 5.77 -9.00 15.38
N HIS A 283 4.74 -9.28 14.57
CA HIS A 283 3.69 -8.27 14.29
C HIS A 283 2.98 -7.79 15.56
N GLU A 284 2.81 -8.67 16.51
CA GLU A 284 2.15 -8.39 17.80
C GLU A 284 2.96 -7.42 18.67
N GLN A 285 4.26 -7.32 18.42
CA GLN A 285 5.17 -6.43 19.17
C GLN A 285 5.37 -5.07 18.51
N VAL A 286 4.96 -4.91 17.26
CA VAL A 286 5.21 -3.68 16.46
C VAL A 286 4.66 -2.44 17.17
N GLN A 287 3.49 -2.55 17.83
CA GLN A 287 2.88 -1.45 18.55
C GLN A 287 3.79 -0.88 19.65
N GLN A 288 4.51 -1.73 20.38
CA GLN A 288 5.43 -1.31 21.45
C GLN A 288 6.55 -0.40 20.91
N TYR A 289 7.01 -0.63 19.68
CA TYR A 289 8.03 0.20 19.04
C TYR A 289 7.46 1.52 18.51
N TYR A 290 6.22 1.54 18.02
CA TYR A 290 5.53 2.79 17.72
C TYR A 290 5.42 3.68 18.96
N ASP A 291 5.16 3.08 20.13
CA ASP A 291 4.98 3.79 21.40
C ASP A 291 6.29 4.40 21.93
N LEU A 292 7.46 3.92 21.49
CA LEU A 292 8.76 4.49 21.83
C LEU A 292 9.09 5.77 21.06
N LEU A 293 8.58 5.91 19.82
CA LEU A 293 8.98 6.98 18.92
C LEU A 293 8.28 8.30 19.22
N ASP A 294 9.06 9.36 19.35
CA ASP A 294 8.58 10.73 19.46
C ASP A 294 8.07 11.25 18.11
N VAL A 295 8.85 11.01 17.04
CA VAL A 295 8.51 11.40 15.67
C VAL A 295 8.80 10.25 14.71
N LEU A 296 7.79 9.85 13.94
CA LEU A 296 7.95 8.93 12.80
C LEU A 296 8.45 9.70 11.57
N VAL A 297 9.45 9.17 10.89
CA VAL A 297 10.05 9.82 9.72
C VAL A 297 9.91 8.94 8.49
N TYR A 298 9.32 9.50 7.43
CA TYR A 298 9.07 8.82 6.16
C TYR A 298 9.80 9.55 5.01
N PRO A 299 11.11 9.29 4.83
CA PRO A 299 11.96 10.07 3.94
C PRO A 299 11.99 9.56 2.50
N ARG A 300 10.85 9.14 1.97
CA ARG A 300 10.75 8.57 0.62
C ARG A 300 11.49 9.41 -0.42
N LEU A 301 12.22 8.73 -1.31
CA LEU A 301 12.90 9.35 -2.44
C LEU A 301 11.90 9.84 -3.47
N SER A 302 12.20 10.96 -4.15
CA SER A 302 11.41 11.43 -5.28
C SER A 302 11.68 10.55 -6.50
N MET A 303 10.69 9.76 -6.84
CA MET A 303 10.69 8.88 -7.99
C MET A 303 9.24 8.59 -8.40
N ARG A 304 9.05 8.11 -9.62
CA ARG A 304 7.72 7.93 -10.18
C ARG A 304 6.77 7.10 -9.29
N LEU A 305 7.27 6.03 -8.67
CA LEU A 305 6.47 5.21 -7.74
C LEU A 305 5.96 6.02 -6.55
N THR A 306 6.85 6.75 -5.89
CA THR A 306 6.52 7.48 -4.64
C THR A 306 5.74 8.76 -4.91
N ASP A 307 5.90 9.35 -6.10
CA ASP A 307 5.13 10.52 -6.53
C ASP A 307 3.70 10.16 -6.93
N LEU A 308 3.49 8.96 -7.46
CA LEU A 308 2.17 8.52 -7.89
C LEU A 308 1.37 7.78 -6.79
N VAL A 309 2.03 7.10 -5.85
CA VAL A 309 1.38 6.12 -4.97
C VAL A 309 1.40 6.56 -3.50
N THR A 310 0.21 6.68 -2.91
CA THR A 310 0.05 6.97 -1.48
C THR A 310 0.43 5.76 -0.62
N PRO A 311 1.29 5.93 0.41
CA PRO A 311 1.63 4.85 1.35
C PRO A 311 0.57 4.66 2.44
N LEU A 312 0.59 3.48 3.09
CA LEU A 312 -0.25 3.18 4.26
C LEU A 312 0.36 3.68 5.58
N LYS A 313 1.69 3.67 5.70
CA LYS A 313 2.40 3.98 6.96
C LYS A 313 2.05 5.33 7.59
N PRO A 314 1.96 6.46 6.86
CA PRO A 314 1.51 7.72 7.44
C PRO A 314 0.07 7.65 7.98
N LEU A 315 -0.83 6.92 7.29
CA LEU A 315 -2.21 6.74 7.75
C LEU A 315 -2.26 5.92 9.04
N GLU A 316 -1.46 4.87 9.16
CA GLU A 316 -1.32 4.06 10.38
C GLU A 316 -0.75 4.89 11.54
N ALA A 317 0.24 5.76 11.27
CA ALA A 317 0.77 6.70 12.26
C ALA A 317 -0.28 7.69 12.74
N MET A 318 -1.05 8.28 11.82
CA MET A 318 -2.15 9.19 12.15
C MET A 318 -3.25 8.50 12.95
N ALA A 319 -3.59 7.25 12.60
CA ALA A 319 -4.58 6.45 13.33
C ALA A 319 -4.15 6.19 14.79
N GLN A 320 -2.87 6.06 15.04
CA GLN A 320 -2.30 5.90 16.38
C GLN A 320 -2.10 7.23 17.12
N GLY A 321 -2.44 8.37 16.49
CA GLY A 321 -2.17 9.69 17.06
C GLY A 321 -0.67 9.96 17.22
N ARG A 322 0.16 9.55 16.25
CA ARG A 322 1.61 9.78 16.26
C ARG A 322 1.97 11.06 15.52
N VAL A 323 3.02 11.71 15.98
CA VAL A 323 3.64 12.81 15.26
C VAL A 323 4.49 12.23 14.13
N LEU A 324 4.38 12.81 12.94
CA LEU A 324 5.12 12.34 11.78
C LEU A 324 5.71 13.48 10.96
N ALA A 325 6.83 13.19 10.32
CA ALA A 325 7.45 14.01 9.30
C ALA A 325 7.69 13.16 8.05
N ALA A 326 7.47 13.73 6.88
CA ALA A 326 7.59 13.00 5.62
C ALA A 326 8.19 13.88 4.51
N SER A 327 8.84 13.26 3.53
CA SER A 327 9.26 13.97 2.32
C SER A 327 8.06 14.45 1.50
N ASP A 328 8.22 15.51 0.71
CA ASP A 328 7.17 16.13 -0.09
C ASP A 328 6.92 15.43 -1.45
N VAL A 329 7.14 14.12 -1.51
CA VAL A 329 6.77 13.31 -2.69
C VAL A 329 5.25 13.30 -2.89
N GLY A 330 4.80 13.18 -4.13
CA GLY A 330 3.38 13.29 -4.49
C GLY A 330 2.44 12.38 -3.68
N GLY A 331 2.87 11.15 -3.37
CA GLY A 331 2.11 10.24 -2.53
C GLY A 331 1.96 10.69 -1.07
N HIS A 332 2.89 11.48 -0.53
CA HIS A 332 2.77 12.08 0.80
C HIS A 332 1.95 13.37 0.78
N LEU A 333 2.14 14.21 -0.25
CA LEU A 333 1.36 15.45 -0.43
C LEU A 333 -0.16 15.21 -0.50
N GLU A 334 -0.58 14.04 -0.97
CA GLU A 334 -2.01 13.67 -0.97
C GLU A 334 -2.55 13.32 0.43
N LEU A 335 -1.67 12.99 1.39
CA LEU A 335 -2.06 12.53 2.72
C LEU A 335 -1.77 13.53 3.82
N ILE A 336 -0.78 14.40 3.64
CA ILE A 336 -0.22 15.24 4.69
C ILE A 336 -0.37 16.70 4.33
N GLU A 337 -1.09 17.44 5.16
CA GLU A 337 -1.13 18.89 5.14
C GLU A 337 -0.06 19.40 6.11
N HIS A 338 0.96 20.10 5.55
CA HIS A 338 2.10 20.60 6.32
C HIS A 338 1.67 21.51 7.47
N GLY A 339 2.18 21.24 8.67
CA GLY A 339 1.87 21.99 9.89
C GLY A 339 0.50 21.67 10.51
N LYS A 340 -0.30 20.81 9.87
CA LYS A 340 -1.64 20.45 10.38
C LYS A 340 -1.79 18.99 10.72
N THR A 341 -1.44 18.08 9.81
CA THR A 341 -1.53 16.62 10.03
C THR A 341 -0.15 15.95 10.15
N GLY A 342 0.91 16.69 9.83
CA GLY A 342 2.30 16.27 9.88
C GLY A 342 3.21 17.37 9.34
N ILE A 343 4.51 17.12 9.34
CA ILE A 343 5.51 18.04 8.80
C ILE A 343 6.05 17.47 7.48
N LEU A 344 6.12 18.32 6.45
CA LEU A 344 6.74 17.96 5.18
C LEU A 344 8.12 18.61 5.08
N PHE A 345 9.08 17.87 4.52
CA PHE A 345 10.41 18.34 4.16
C PHE A 345 10.72 17.98 2.71
N LYS A 346 11.67 18.68 2.10
CA LYS A 346 12.03 18.44 0.70
C LYS A 346 12.60 17.05 0.50
N ALA A 347 12.07 16.31 -0.46
CA ALA A 347 12.55 14.98 -0.81
C ALA A 347 14.02 15.01 -1.26
N ASP A 348 14.76 13.94 -1.02
CA ASP A 348 16.17 13.76 -1.37
C ASP A 348 17.13 14.80 -0.74
N ASP A 349 16.67 15.55 0.27
CA ASP A 349 17.42 16.62 0.91
C ASP A 349 17.61 16.37 2.40
N PRO A 350 18.79 15.81 2.83
CA PRO A 350 19.09 15.55 4.24
C PRO A 350 19.12 16.83 5.11
N GLN A 351 19.43 17.99 4.52
CA GLN A 351 19.46 19.25 5.28
C GLN A 351 18.05 19.73 5.57
N SER A 352 17.15 19.67 4.58
CA SER A 352 15.75 19.98 4.77
C SER A 352 15.12 19.03 5.81
N LEU A 353 15.42 17.73 5.76
CA LEU A 353 14.98 16.78 6.76
C LEU A 353 15.48 17.17 8.16
N ALA A 354 16.79 17.42 8.30
CA ALA A 354 17.41 17.78 9.58
C ALA A 354 16.79 19.05 10.20
N GLN A 355 16.54 20.06 9.37
CA GLN A 355 15.92 21.31 9.80
C GLN A 355 14.49 21.09 10.29
N ASN A 356 13.62 20.53 9.43
CA ASN A 356 12.20 20.39 9.73
C ASN A 356 11.91 19.40 10.89
N VAL A 357 12.64 18.28 10.95
CA VAL A 357 12.48 17.32 12.06
C VAL A 357 13.10 17.88 13.35
N GLY A 358 14.22 18.58 13.26
CA GLY A 358 14.83 19.25 14.42
C GLY A 358 13.92 20.32 15.01
N ASP A 359 13.29 21.14 14.18
CA ASP A 359 12.33 22.16 14.62
C ASP A 359 11.06 21.53 15.20
N LEU A 360 10.55 20.44 14.60
CA LEU A 360 9.42 19.68 15.14
C LEU A 360 9.72 19.08 16.54
N LEU A 361 10.93 18.58 16.76
CA LEU A 361 11.37 18.08 18.07
C LEU A 361 11.54 19.19 19.12
N ALA A 362 11.85 20.41 18.70
CA ALA A 362 11.93 21.57 19.57
C ALA A 362 10.55 22.15 19.92
N ALA A 363 9.59 22.07 18.99
CA ALA A 363 8.24 22.66 19.09
C ALA A 363 7.19 21.65 19.58
N GLN A 364 7.42 21.00 20.72
CA GLN A 364 6.54 19.95 21.24
C GLN A 364 5.12 20.44 21.58
N GLU A 365 4.93 21.72 21.82
CA GLU A 365 3.62 22.37 22.04
C GLU A 365 2.68 22.20 20.83
N GLN A 366 3.18 21.95 19.63
CA GLN A 366 2.37 21.71 18.42
C GLN A 366 1.89 20.23 18.32
N TRP A 367 2.52 19.30 19.02
CA TRP A 367 2.24 17.87 18.89
C TRP A 367 0.81 17.47 19.19
N PRO A 368 0.13 18.02 20.24
CA PRO A 368 -1.26 17.69 20.49
C PRO A 368 -2.18 18.02 19.31
N ALA A 369 -1.97 19.17 18.67
CA ALA A 369 -2.75 19.60 17.51
C ALA A 369 -2.48 18.71 16.28
N LEU A 370 -1.20 18.39 15.97
CA LEU A 370 -0.82 17.50 14.89
C LEU A 370 -1.43 16.09 15.05
N ARG A 371 -1.35 15.54 16.25
CA ARG A 371 -1.93 14.23 16.61
C ARG A 371 -3.45 14.21 16.44
N ALA A 372 -4.14 15.21 16.99
CA ALA A 372 -5.60 15.32 16.91
C ALA A 372 -6.09 15.50 15.47
N ASN A 373 -5.41 16.33 14.68
CA ASN A 373 -5.78 16.58 13.29
C ASN A 373 -5.49 15.35 12.40
N GLY A 374 -4.34 14.69 12.58
CA GLY A 374 -4.03 13.45 11.87
C GLY A 374 -5.06 12.35 12.17
N ARG A 375 -5.42 12.16 13.43
CA ARG A 375 -6.45 11.19 13.85
C ARG A 375 -7.81 11.54 13.23
N ARG A 376 -8.24 12.77 13.29
CA ARG A 376 -9.50 13.25 12.70
C ARG A 376 -9.53 13.00 11.17
N PHE A 377 -8.44 13.26 10.48
CA PHE A 377 -8.34 13.02 9.03
C PHE A 377 -8.59 11.55 8.67
N VAL A 378 -7.98 10.60 9.38
CA VAL A 378 -8.24 9.19 9.08
C VAL A 378 -9.64 8.75 9.48
N GLU A 379 -10.19 9.28 10.58
CA GLU A 379 -11.57 9.00 11.02
C GLU A 379 -12.61 9.52 10.05
N SER A 380 -12.41 10.70 9.45
CA SER A 380 -13.39 11.32 8.56
C SER A 380 -13.22 10.96 7.08
N GLU A 381 -12.01 10.58 6.63
CA GLU A 381 -11.73 10.46 5.21
C GLU A 381 -11.01 9.18 4.79
N ARG A 382 -10.21 8.57 5.68
CA ARG A 382 -9.28 7.48 5.34
C ARG A 382 -9.51 6.21 6.18
N ASN A 383 -10.78 5.88 6.45
CA ASN A 383 -11.20 4.60 7.03
C ASN A 383 -11.82 3.69 5.98
N TRP A 384 -11.83 2.40 6.24
CA TRP A 384 -12.30 1.40 5.27
C TRP A 384 -13.80 1.52 4.95
N PRO A 385 -14.73 1.74 5.91
CA PRO A 385 -16.15 1.93 5.62
C PRO A 385 -16.40 3.06 4.60
N ILE A 386 -15.79 4.24 4.79
CA ILE A 386 -15.94 5.39 3.90
C ILE A 386 -15.30 5.11 2.52
N SER A 387 -14.11 4.51 2.51
CA SER A 387 -13.41 4.19 1.27
C SER A 387 -14.21 3.19 0.43
N VAL A 388 -14.66 2.09 1.02
CA VAL A 388 -15.36 1.00 0.33
C VAL A 388 -16.77 1.40 -0.08
N ALA A 389 -17.45 2.30 0.66
CA ALA A 389 -18.75 2.83 0.27
C ALA A 389 -18.76 3.47 -1.13
N ARG A 390 -17.61 3.98 -1.60
CA ARG A 390 -17.49 4.57 -2.95
C ARG A 390 -17.75 3.57 -4.08
N TYR A 391 -17.58 2.26 -3.85
CA TYR A 391 -17.92 1.24 -4.84
C TYR A 391 -19.43 1.16 -5.13
N LYS A 392 -20.31 1.61 -4.21
CA LYS A 392 -21.78 1.56 -4.40
C LYS A 392 -22.20 2.18 -5.71
N ALA A 393 -21.74 3.40 -6.00
CA ALA A 393 -22.10 4.13 -7.22
C ALA A 393 -21.58 3.43 -8.48
N ILE A 394 -20.37 2.84 -8.41
CA ILE A 394 -19.73 2.15 -9.53
C ILE A 394 -20.53 0.90 -9.88
N TYR A 395 -20.78 0.05 -8.90
CA TYR A 395 -21.47 -1.22 -9.12
C TYR A 395 -22.94 -1.01 -9.51
N ALA A 396 -23.65 -0.05 -8.89
CA ALA A 396 -25.02 0.28 -9.27
C ALA A 396 -25.12 0.70 -10.75
N ARG A 397 -24.19 1.54 -11.21
CA ARG A 397 -24.12 1.96 -12.62
C ARG A 397 -23.90 0.79 -13.57
N LEU A 398 -23.09 -0.19 -13.19
CA LEU A 398 -22.73 -1.32 -14.05
C LEU A 398 -23.79 -2.42 -14.10
N THR A 399 -24.48 -2.66 -13.00
CA THR A 399 -25.44 -3.77 -12.86
C THR A 399 -26.89 -3.35 -13.02
N GLY A 400 -27.20 -2.06 -12.96
CA GLY A 400 -28.58 -1.54 -12.87
C GLY A 400 -29.28 -1.90 -11.55
N LEU A 401 -28.60 -2.59 -10.62
CA LEU A 401 -29.12 -2.90 -9.31
C LEU A 401 -29.04 -1.66 -8.43
N ALA A 402 -30.17 -1.22 -7.86
CA ALA A 402 -30.14 -0.13 -6.89
C ALA A 402 -29.20 -0.48 -5.74
N ALA A 403 -28.45 0.52 -5.26
CA ALA A 403 -27.63 0.36 -4.05
C ALA A 403 -28.59 -0.07 -2.92
N ALA A 404 -28.50 -1.34 -2.49
CA ALA A 404 -29.38 -1.85 -1.45
C ALA A 404 -29.19 -1.02 -0.17
N GLY A 405 -30.26 -0.38 0.28
CA GLY A 405 -30.48 0.05 1.67
C GLY A 405 -29.80 1.32 2.12
N THR A 406 -30.34 2.49 1.78
CA THR A 406 -30.59 3.52 2.80
C THR A 406 -31.95 3.20 3.43
N GLN A 407 -31.98 2.27 4.38
CA GLN A 407 -32.98 2.31 5.43
C GLN A 407 -32.37 3.14 6.56
N ASP A 408 -32.93 4.32 6.73
CA ASP A 408 -32.76 5.16 7.90
C ASP A 408 -32.89 4.33 9.19
N ARG A 409 -31.84 4.39 10.00
CA ARG A 409 -31.92 4.18 11.44
C ARG A 409 -31.18 5.27 12.15
#